data_ded2bd808f1f7c73d2dc8b6379f4d1b3
#
_entry.id   ded2bd808f1f7c73d2dc8b6379f4d1b3
#
_cell.length_a   1.000
_cell.length_b   1.000
_cell.length_c   1.000
_cell.angle_alpha   90.00
_cell.angle_beta   90.00
_cell.angle_gamma   90.00
#
_symmetry.space_group_name_H-M   'P 1'
#
loop_
_entity.id
_entity.type
_entity.pdbx_description
1 polymer ?
#
loop_
_entity_poly.entity_id
_entity_poly.type
_entity_poly.pdbx_seq_one_letter_code
_entity_poly.pdbx_strand_id
1 'polypeptide(L)'
;LEIYGYDFQETDKIAAEVRDRMSKIPGLVNVSISRGDYIPEFRVEFDREKLAMNGLNMATASNYLRNRINGVTASLFREDGEEYNIRVAYAPEFRQSIEALENILIYNNQGQSIRLKDVGKVVEDFSPPKIDRKNRQRLVTVSSTVSGTTIDKAVLAINKELDQMNIPTNIYTQIAGTYVDQQESFADLGTLLLLIVLLIFIVMASQFESLTYPFII
;
A
#
# COMPACT_ATOMS: atom_id res chain seq x y z
N LEU A 1 -9.99 0.87 9.64
CA LEU A 1 -10.58 -0.31 9.03
C LEU A 1 -9.68 -0.83 7.93
N GLU A 2 -9.33 -2.09 7.94
CA GLU A 2 -8.57 -2.80 6.91
C GLU A 2 -9.53 -3.61 6.04
N ILE A 3 -9.36 -3.52 4.72
CA ILE A 3 -10.18 -4.23 3.72
C ILE A 3 -9.21 -5.12 2.93
N TYR A 4 -9.39 -6.42 3.01
CA TYR A 4 -8.54 -7.41 2.38
C TYR A 4 -9.20 -7.99 1.14
N GLY A 5 -8.48 -8.03 0.04
CA GLY A 5 -8.95 -8.61 -1.22
C GLY A 5 -7.84 -8.67 -2.25
N TYR A 6 -7.98 -9.57 -3.22
CA TYR A 6 -6.96 -9.79 -4.24
C TYR A 6 -7.15 -8.87 -5.45
N ASP A 7 -8.41 -8.62 -5.83
CA ASP A 7 -8.76 -7.74 -6.93
C ASP A 7 -8.74 -6.27 -6.50
N PHE A 8 -8.00 -5.44 -7.25
CA PHE A 8 -7.86 -4.02 -6.93
C PHE A 8 -9.16 -3.25 -7.19
N GLN A 9 -9.85 -3.55 -8.30
CA GLN A 9 -11.04 -2.80 -8.68
C GLN A 9 -12.20 -3.05 -7.70
N GLU A 10 -12.36 -4.30 -7.27
CA GLU A 10 -13.38 -4.66 -6.27
C GLU A 10 -13.06 -4.06 -4.91
N THR A 11 -11.81 -4.17 -4.45
CA THR A 11 -11.40 -3.61 -3.15
C THR A 11 -11.48 -2.09 -3.11
N ASP A 12 -11.20 -1.41 -4.24
CA ASP A 12 -11.29 0.05 -4.32
C ASP A 12 -12.74 0.53 -4.30
N LYS A 13 -13.66 -0.19 -4.96
CA LYS A 13 -15.10 0.11 -4.88
C LYS A 13 -15.62 -0.01 -3.45
N ILE A 14 -15.29 -1.09 -2.77
CA ILE A 14 -15.68 -1.30 -1.37
C ILE A 14 -15.05 -0.23 -0.47
N ALA A 15 -13.75 0.08 -0.65
CA ALA A 15 -13.08 1.11 0.13
C ALA A 15 -13.70 2.51 -0.07
N ALA A 16 -14.10 2.84 -1.30
CA ALA A 16 -14.79 4.10 -1.59
C ALA A 16 -16.17 4.14 -0.93
N GLU A 17 -16.97 3.07 -1.02
CA GLU A 17 -18.26 2.98 -0.37
C GLU A 17 -18.14 3.07 1.16
N VAL A 18 -17.17 2.36 1.75
CA VAL A 18 -16.87 2.42 3.18
C VAL A 18 -16.48 3.84 3.59
N ARG A 19 -15.57 4.49 2.87
CA ARG A 19 -15.19 5.89 3.13
C ARG A 19 -16.41 6.81 3.12
N ASP A 20 -17.28 6.68 2.11
CA ASP A 20 -18.44 7.55 1.96
C ASP A 20 -19.48 7.32 3.07
N ARG A 21 -19.64 6.09 3.54
CA ARG A 21 -20.49 5.77 4.70
C ARG A 21 -19.86 6.26 6.00
N MET A 22 -18.57 5.98 6.23
CA MET A 22 -17.86 6.45 7.42
C MET A 22 -17.84 7.98 7.52
N SER A 23 -17.76 8.69 6.41
CA SER A 23 -17.81 10.16 6.38
C SER A 23 -19.14 10.74 6.87
N LYS A 24 -20.22 9.96 6.87
CA LYS A 24 -21.55 10.35 7.35
C LYS A 24 -21.76 10.05 8.84
N ILE A 25 -20.85 9.29 9.46
CA ILE A 25 -20.96 8.92 10.86
C ILE A 25 -20.55 10.12 11.72
N PRO A 26 -21.42 10.63 12.60
CA PRO A 26 -21.07 11.72 13.51
C PRO A 26 -19.91 11.31 14.42
N GLY A 27 -18.89 12.16 14.50
CA GLY A 27 -17.71 11.91 15.31
C GLY A 27 -16.56 11.23 14.57
N LEU A 28 -16.69 10.93 13.29
CA LEU A 28 -15.58 10.55 12.41
C LEU A 28 -15.19 11.73 11.52
N VAL A 29 -13.92 12.08 11.52
CA VAL A 29 -13.37 13.17 10.71
C VAL A 29 -12.14 12.68 9.94
N ASN A 30 -11.78 13.39 8.86
CA ASN A 30 -10.61 13.08 8.03
C ASN A 30 -10.61 11.63 7.50
N VAL A 31 -11.75 11.17 7.00
CA VAL A 31 -11.84 9.81 6.43
C VAL A 31 -11.07 9.75 5.13
N SER A 32 -10.08 8.88 5.06
CA SER A 32 -9.18 8.73 3.92
C SER A 32 -8.89 7.28 3.60
N ILE A 33 -8.56 7.00 2.33
CA ILE A 33 -8.17 5.69 1.84
C ILE A 33 -6.64 5.67 1.67
N SER A 34 -5.98 4.59 2.11
CA SER A 34 -4.51 4.46 2.06
C SER A 34 -3.95 4.34 0.64
N ARG A 35 -4.73 3.79 -0.28
CA ARG A 35 -4.39 3.70 -1.69
C ARG A 35 -4.80 5.00 -2.36
N GLY A 36 -3.89 5.88 -2.67
CA GLY A 36 -4.17 7.12 -3.38
C GLY A 36 -4.79 6.91 -4.76
N ASP A 37 -5.09 8.00 -5.44
CA ASP A 37 -5.60 7.97 -6.81
C ASP A 37 -4.61 7.26 -7.74
N TYR A 38 -5.14 6.54 -8.72
CA TYR A 38 -4.32 5.85 -9.71
C TYR A 38 -3.51 6.85 -10.53
N ILE A 39 -2.23 6.53 -10.71
CA ILE A 39 -1.31 7.36 -11.48
C ILE A 39 -1.32 6.86 -12.92
N PRO A 40 -1.54 7.75 -13.93
CA PRO A 40 -1.41 7.37 -15.31
C PRO A 40 0.05 7.03 -15.63
N GLU A 41 0.26 5.93 -16.31
CA GLU A 41 1.58 5.47 -16.75
C GLU A 41 1.53 4.97 -18.19
N PHE A 42 2.68 5.00 -18.86
CA PHE A 42 2.83 4.36 -20.16
C PHE A 42 3.47 2.99 -19.97
N ARG A 43 2.74 1.95 -20.35
CA ARG A 43 3.23 0.58 -20.37
C ARG A 43 3.65 0.18 -21.75
N VAL A 44 4.89 -0.33 -21.87
CA VAL A 44 5.42 -0.82 -23.14
C VAL A 44 5.27 -2.35 -23.16
N GLU A 45 4.50 -2.83 -24.11
CA GLU A 45 4.32 -4.26 -24.35
C GLU A 45 5.15 -4.68 -25.57
N PHE A 46 6.26 -5.38 -25.33
CA PHE A 46 7.13 -5.88 -26.36
C PHE A 46 6.61 -7.17 -26.97
N ASP A 47 6.73 -7.29 -28.28
CA ASP A 47 6.50 -8.53 -29.04
C ASP A 47 7.82 -9.31 -29.11
N ARG A 48 7.87 -10.48 -28.48
CA ARG A 48 9.09 -11.29 -28.39
C ARG A 48 9.55 -11.82 -29.74
N GLU A 49 8.62 -12.15 -30.64
CA GLU A 49 8.93 -12.66 -31.97
C GLU A 49 9.54 -11.55 -32.83
N LYS A 50 8.93 -10.37 -32.80
CA LYS A 50 9.46 -9.21 -33.52
C LYS A 50 10.81 -8.75 -33.00
N LEU A 51 11.03 -8.80 -31.66
CA LEU A 51 12.34 -8.53 -31.09
C LEU A 51 13.40 -9.51 -31.63
N ALA A 52 13.10 -10.81 -31.62
CA ALA A 52 14.03 -11.83 -32.11
C ALA A 52 14.34 -11.68 -33.60
N MET A 53 13.33 -11.40 -34.43
CA MET A 53 13.50 -11.14 -35.86
C MET A 53 14.43 -9.96 -36.15
N ASN A 54 14.45 -8.97 -35.24
CA ASN A 54 15.30 -7.78 -35.36
C ASN A 54 16.63 -7.88 -34.61
N GLY A 55 16.99 -9.09 -34.14
CA GLY A 55 18.25 -9.31 -33.42
C GLY A 55 18.31 -8.67 -32.04
N LEU A 56 17.13 -8.43 -31.43
CA LEU A 56 16.98 -7.89 -30.09
C LEU A 56 16.44 -8.96 -29.12
N ASN A 57 16.71 -8.78 -27.84
CA ASN A 57 16.04 -9.50 -26.77
C ASN A 57 15.35 -8.52 -25.83
N MET A 58 14.44 -9.04 -24.98
CA MET A 58 13.64 -8.25 -24.04
C MET A 58 14.52 -7.38 -23.11
N ALA A 59 15.61 -7.96 -22.58
CA ALA A 59 16.47 -7.26 -21.63
C ALA A 59 17.20 -6.09 -22.30
N THR A 60 17.73 -6.29 -23.50
CA THR A 60 18.43 -5.25 -24.27
C THR A 60 17.47 -4.12 -24.63
N ALA A 61 16.28 -4.45 -25.18
CA ALA A 61 15.29 -3.47 -25.57
C ALA A 61 14.78 -2.67 -24.36
N SER A 62 14.46 -3.33 -23.24
CA SER A 62 14.00 -2.67 -22.01
C SER A 62 15.07 -1.77 -21.39
N ASN A 63 16.32 -2.21 -21.33
CA ASN A 63 17.43 -1.40 -20.82
C ASN A 63 17.68 -0.18 -21.69
N TYR A 64 17.60 -0.36 -23.00
CA TYR A 64 17.78 0.72 -23.96
C TYR A 64 16.73 1.81 -23.77
N LEU A 65 15.47 1.40 -23.69
CA LEU A 65 14.33 2.30 -23.48
C LEU A 65 14.44 3.01 -22.12
N ARG A 66 14.72 2.27 -21.05
CA ARG A 66 14.90 2.83 -19.71
C ARG A 66 15.99 3.90 -19.66
N ASN A 67 17.13 3.64 -20.29
CA ASN A 67 18.25 4.59 -20.30
C ASN A 67 17.90 5.87 -21.06
N ARG A 68 17.05 5.81 -22.07
CA ARG A 68 16.63 6.98 -22.82
C ARG A 68 15.57 7.80 -22.09
N ILE A 69 14.63 7.12 -21.43
CA ILE A 69 13.53 7.79 -20.71
C ILE A 69 14.04 8.31 -19.35
N ASN A 70 14.62 7.44 -18.55
CA ASN A 70 15.07 7.79 -17.19
C ASN A 70 16.45 8.45 -17.19
N GLY A 71 17.21 8.28 -18.28
CA GLY A 71 18.57 8.73 -18.37
C GLY A 71 19.57 7.81 -17.69
N VAL A 72 20.83 8.05 -17.99
CA VAL A 72 21.97 7.36 -17.44
C VAL A 72 23.00 8.38 -16.94
N THR A 73 23.64 8.12 -15.82
CA THR A 73 24.79 8.89 -15.36
C THR A 73 25.97 8.58 -16.26
N ALA A 74 26.34 9.52 -17.12
CA ALA A 74 27.40 9.35 -18.11
C ALA A 74 28.78 9.57 -17.49
N SER A 75 28.93 10.55 -16.61
CA SER A 75 30.16 10.86 -15.89
C SER A 75 29.90 11.71 -14.66
N LEU A 76 30.96 12.02 -13.92
CA LEU A 76 30.95 12.94 -12.78
C LEU A 76 31.66 14.24 -13.18
N PHE A 77 31.03 15.36 -12.89
CA PHE A 77 31.67 16.68 -12.94
C PHE A 77 32.17 17.04 -11.56
N ARG A 78 33.45 17.44 -11.45
CA ARG A 78 34.08 17.80 -10.18
C ARG A 78 34.45 19.28 -10.21
N GLU A 79 33.96 20.02 -9.23
CA GLU A 79 34.27 21.43 -9.04
C GLU A 79 34.31 21.76 -7.55
N ASP A 80 35.31 22.48 -7.11
CA ASP A 80 35.52 22.94 -5.72
C ASP A 80 35.44 21.84 -4.65
N GLY A 81 35.83 20.60 -5.00
CA GLY A 81 35.81 19.45 -4.08
C GLY A 81 34.44 18.72 -4.03
N GLU A 82 33.45 19.21 -4.74
CA GLU A 82 32.14 18.57 -4.88
C GLU A 82 32.02 17.75 -6.19
N GLU A 83 31.23 16.68 -6.13
CA GLU A 83 30.97 15.81 -7.29
C GLU A 83 29.52 15.91 -7.74
N TYR A 84 29.30 16.24 -9.02
CA TYR A 84 27.99 16.34 -9.64
C TYR A 84 27.80 15.27 -10.70
N ASN A 85 26.65 14.57 -10.65
CA ASN A 85 26.32 13.58 -11.67
C ASN A 85 25.89 14.24 -12.98
N ILE A 86 26.59 13.96 -14.08
CA ILE A 86 26.15 14.31 -15.42
C ILE A 86 25.19 13.24 -15.92
N ARG A 87 23.90 13.57 -15.97
CA ARG A 87 22.84 12.67 -16.42
C ARG A 87 22.45 13.00 -17.87
N VAL A 88 22.47 11.99 -18.72
CA VAL A 88 22.04 12.07 -20.12
C VAL A 88 20.73 11.34 -20.29
N ALA A 89 19.69 12.03 -20.78
CA ALA A 89 18.37 11.48 -21.07
C ALA A 89 17.79 12.17 -22.31
N TYR A 90 16.75 11.61 -22.92
CA TYR A 90 15.98 12.31 -23.94
C TYR A 90 15.31 13.55 -23.34
N ALA A 91 15.23 14.61 -24.13
CA ALA A 91 14.50 15.80 -23.74
C ALA A 91 13.00 15.48 -23.57
N PRO A 92 12.28 16.22 -22.71
CA PRO A 92 10.89 15.92 -22.37
C PRO A 92 9.97 15.71 -23.57
N GLU A 93 10.11 16.52 -24.62
CA GLU A 93 9.31 16.45 -25.83
C GLU A 93 9.39 15.09 -26.56
N PHE A 94 10.47 14.33 -26.36
CA PHE A 94 10.66 13.00 -26.97
C PHE A 94 10.21 11.83 -26.08
N ARG A 95 9.59 12.09 -24.91
CA ARG A 95 9.19 11.06 -23.95
C ARG A 95 7.88 11.30 -23.21
N GLN A 96 7.11 12.35 -23.59
CA GLN A 96 5.89 12.72 -22.87
C GLN A 96 4.59 12.30 -23.59
N SER A 97 4.66 11.74 -24.79
CA SER A 97 3.49 11.27 -25.52
C SER A 97 3.71 9.84 -26.04
N ILE A 98 2.61 9.12 -26.26
CA ILE A 98 2.64 7.78 -26.85
C ILE A 98 3.38 7.81 -28.19
N GLU A 99 3.05 8.78 -29.04
CA GLU A 99 3.67 8.90 -30.37
C GLU A 99 5.18 9.15 -30.27
N ALA A 100 5.63 9.97 -29.33
CA ALA A 100 7.05 10.22 -29.10
C ALA A 100 7.76 8.93 -28.64
N LEU A 101 7.15 8.18 -27.71
CA LEU A 101 7.68 6.91 -27.22
C LEU A 101 7.75 5.84 -28.31
N GLU A 102 6.72 5.70 -29.13
CA GLU A 102 6.65 4.74 -30.24
C GLU A 102 7.73 4.98 -31.30
N ASN A 103 8.16 6.22 -31.47
CA ASN A 103 9.21 6.60 -32.41
C ASN A 103 10.64 6.53 -31.83
N ILE A 104 10.82 6.13 -30.57
CA ILE A 104 12.14 5.92 -29.98
C ILE A 104 12.88 4.83 -30.79
N LEU A 105 14.12 5.15 -31.17
CA LEU A 105 15.01 4.23 -31.88
C LEU A 105 15.76 3.34 -30.90
N ILE A 106 15.69 2.04 -31.10
CA ILE A 106 16.46 1.00 -30.39
C ILE A 106 17.47 0.46 -31.38
N TYR A 107 18.73 0.32 -30.98
CA TYR A 107 19.78 -0.25 -31.84
C TYR A 107 20.05 -1.69 -31.46
N ASN A 108 20.11 -2.57 -32.45
CA ASN A 108 20.55 -3.95 -32.28
C ASN A 108 22.08 -4.07 -32.28
N ASN A 109 22.59 -5.27 -32.03
CA ASN A 109 24.03 -5.54 -32.00
C ASN A 109 24.75 -5.32 -33.35
N GLN A 110 23.97 -5.20 -34.44
CA GLN A 110 24.49 -4.93 -35.78
C GLN A 110 24.48 -3.44 -36.13
N GLY A 111 24.06 -2.59 -35.20
CA GLY A 111 23.95 -1.14 -35.40
C GLY A 111 22.72 -0.68 -36.18
N GLN A 112 21.76 -1.58 -36.47
CA GLN A 112 20.52 -1.22 -37.15
C GLN A 112 19.57 -0.51 -36.17
N SER A 113 18.94 0.55 -36.61
CA SER A 113 17.93 1.29 -35.83
C SER A 113 16.54 0.72 -36.09
N ILE A 114 15.83 0.38 -35.00
CA ILE A 114 14.50 -0.19 -35.02
C ILE A 114 13.63 0.71 -34.15
N ARG A 115 12.44 1.12 -34.65
CA ARG A 115 11.52 1.93 -33.85
C ARG A 115 10.80 1.04 -32.84
N LEU A 116 10.48 1.60 -31.68
CA LEU A 116 9.74 0.90 -30.63
C LEU A 116 8.44 0.30 -31.16
N LYS A 117 7.68 1.05 -31.98
CA LYS A 117 6.42 0.60 -32.59
C LYS A 117 6.56 -0.64 -33.48
N ASP A 118 7.74 -0.89 -34.03
CA ASP A 118 7.99 -2.04 -34.91
C ASP A 118 8.16 -3.35 -34.09
N VAL A 119 8.53 -3.25 -32.82
CA VAL A 119 8.81 -4.38 -31.91
C VAL A 119 7.93 -4.42 -30.67
N GLY A 120 7.02 -3.46 -30.51
CA GLY A 120 6.11 -3.38 -29.38
C GLY A 120 5.05 -2.32 -29.58
N LYS A 121 4.20 -2.12 -28.58
CA LYS A 121 3.22 -1.05 -28.52
C LYS A 121 3.30 -0.33 -27.17
N VAL A 122 2.94 0.94 -27.18
CA VAL A 122 2.79 1.74 -25.97
C VAL A 122 1.31 1.85 -25.65
N VAL A 123 0.91 1.50 -24.45
CA VAL A 123 -0.48 1.62 -23.97
C VAL A 123 -0.51 2.50 -22.73
N GLU A 124 -1.53 3.33 -22.64
CA GLU A 124 -1.81 4.07 -21.43
C GLU A 124 -2.45 3.11 -20.41
N ASP A 125 -1.95 3.13 -19.21
CA ASP A 125 -2.42 2.30 -18.10
C ASP A 125 -2.50 3.14 -16.83
N PHE A 126 -3.23 2.64 -15.85
CA PHE A 126 -3.39 3.29 -14.56
C PHE A 126 -2.97 2.33 -13.46
N SER A 127 -1.93 2.69 -12.75
CA SER A 127 -1.41 1.86 -11.65
C SER A 127 -1.67 2.49 -10.29
N PRO A 128 -2.00 1.68 -9.30
CA PRO A 128 -2.09 2.18 -7.93
C PRO A 128 -0.70 2.62 -7.47
N PRO A 129 -0.56 3.82 -6.84
CA PRO A 129 0.73 4.36 -6.43
C PRO A 129 1.39 3.51 -5.34
N LYS A 130 0.58 2.77 -4.58
CA LYS A 130 1.04 1.95 -3.47
C LYS A 130 0.20 0.69 -3.32
N ILE A 131 0.86 -0.42 -3.03
CA ILE A 131 0.22 -1.70 -2.71
C ILE A 131 0.63 -2.12 -1.31
N ASP A 132 -0.28 -1.92 -0.35
CA ASP A 132 -0.08 -2.36 1.03
C ASP A 132 -0.36 -3.86 1.17
N ARG A 133 0.46 -4.52 2.00
CA ARG A 133 0.31 -5.93 2.35
C ARG A 133 0.52 -6.14 3.84
N LYS A 134 -0.33 -6.97 4.42
CA LYS A 134 -0.20 -7.47 5.80
C LYS A 134 -0.36 -8.98 5.76
N ASN A 135 0.54 -9.71 6.38
CA ASN A 135 0.55 -11.18 6.37
C ASN A 135 0.47 -11.78 4.94
N ARG A 136 1.18 -11.17 3.97
CA ARG A 136 1.22 -11.52 2.54
C ARG A 136 -0.09 -11.28 1.77
N GLN A 137 -1.15 -10.82 2.42
CA GLN A 137 -2.42 -10.46 1.78
C GLN A 137 -2.43 -8.99 1.41
N ARG A 138 -3.04 -8.66 0.29
CA ARG A 138 -3.24 -7.27 -0.14
C ARG A 138 -4.36 -6.65 0.69
N LEU A 139 -4.16 -5.40 1.07
CA LEU A 139 -5.17 -4.65 1.80
C LEU A 139 -5.26 -3.20 1.32
N VAL A 140 -6.40 -2.61 1.61
CA VAL A 140 -6.64 -1.17 1.58
C VAL A 140 -7.11 -0.76 2.97
N THR A 141 -6.55 0.32 3.49
CA THR A 141 -6.95 0.85 4.80
C THR A 141 -7.82 2.09 4.61
N VAL A 142 -8.98 2.10 5.24
CA VAL A 142 -9.80 3.31 5.40
C VAL A 142 -9.56 3.82 6.81
N SER A 143 -8.93 4.98 6.91
CA SER A 143 -8.55 5.63 8.16
C SER A 143 -9.49 6.78 8.48
N SER A 144 -9.74 7.02 9.76
CA SER A 144 -10.46 8.21 10.23
C SER A 144 -9.95 8.62 11.61
N THR A 145 -10.15 9.86 11.96
CA THR A 145 -9.89 10.37 13.30
C THR A 145 -11.22 10.46 14.06
N VAL A 146 -11.24 9.98 15.29
CA VAL A 146 -12.42 10.07 16.16
C VAL A 146 -12.39 11.42 16.89
N SER A 147 -13.47 12.18 16.82
CA SER A 147 -13.62 13.50 17.44
C SER A 147 -15.01 13.68 18.04
N GLY A 148 -15.08 14.09 19.30
CA GLY A 148 -16.35 14.32 19.98
C GLY A 148 -17.15 13.08 20.39
N THR A 149 -16.56 11.87 20.23
CA THR A 149 -17.16 10.58 20.64
C THR A 149 -16.09 9.63 21.16
N THR A 150 -16.47 8.47 21.66
CA THR A 150 -15.52 7.43 22.07
C THR A 150 -15.22 6.48 20.92
N ILE A 151 -14.03 5.87 20.94
CA ILE A 151 -13.62 4.89 19.91
C ILE A 151 -14.61 3.72 19.82
N ASP A 152 -15.09 3.21 20.97
CA ASP A 152 -16.07 2.10 20.99
C ASP A 152 -17.36 2.45 20.26
N LYS A 153 -17.92 3.65 20.51
CA LYS A 153 -19.13 4.10 19.81
C LYS A 153 -18.89 4.27 18.31
N ALA A 154 -17.73 4.78 17.93
CA ALA A 154 -17.34 4.93 16.55
C ALA A 154 -17.25 3.55 15.85
N VAL A 155 -16.60 2.58 16.49
CA VAL A 155 -16.47 1.20 15.98
C VAL A 155 -17.82 0.51 15.85
N LEU A 156 -18.71 0.67 16.85
CA LEU A 156 -20.09 0.13 16.77
C LEU A 156 -20.86 0.74 15.58
N ALA A 157 -20.73 2.03 15.34
CA ALA A 157 -21.36 2.68 14.21
C ALA A 157 -20.77 2.21 12.88
N ILE A 158 -19.45 2.03 12.78
CA ILE A 158 -18.79 1.48 11.58
C ILE A 158 -19.29 0.05 11.30
N ASN A 159 -19.31 -0.82 12.31
CA ASN A 159 -19.78 -2.19 12.14
C ASN A 159 -21.24 -2.25 11.67
N LYS A 160 -22.09 -1.39 12.21
CA LYS A 160 -23.49 -1.29 11.77
C LYS A 160 -23.61 -0.89 10.29
N GLU A 161 -22.75 0.01 9.81
CA GLU A 161 -22.72 0.36 8.39
C GLU A 161 -22.18 -0.77 7.53
N LEU A 162 -21.14 -1.49 8.00
CA LEU A 162 -20.57 -2.63 7.29
C LEU A 162 -21.58 -3.77 7.14
N ASP A 163 -22.40 -4.06 8.18
CA ASP A 163 -23.44 -5.08 8.15
C ASP A 163 -24.54 -4.79 7.10
N GLN A 164 -24.70 -3.52 6.72
CA GLN A 164 -25.66 -3.10 5.68
C GLN A 164 -25.06 -3.10 4.27
N MET A 165 -23.76 -3.38 4.15
CA MET A 165 -23.06 -3.43 2.87
C MET A 165 -23.10 -4.85 2.30
N ASN A 166 -23.25 -4.93 0.98
CA ASN A 166 -23.12 -6.19 0.27
C ASN A 166 -21.64 -6.43 -0.08
N ILE A 167 -20.86 -6.94 0.88
CA ILE A 167 -19.44 -7.23 0.69
C ILE A 167 -19.31 -8.61 0.05
N PRO A 168 -18.63 -8.72 -1.10
CA PRO A 168 -18.36 -10.01 -1.74
C PRO A 168 -17.58 -10.96 -0.83
N THR A 169 -17.80 -12.25 -0.95
CA THR A 169 -17.19 -13.30 -0.09
C THR A 169 -15.66 -13.42 -0.23
N ASN A 170 -15.09 -12.89 -1.31
CA ASN A 170 -13.65 -12.82 -1.56
C ASN A 170 -12.99 -11.60 -0.92
N ILE A 171 -13.77 -10.71 -0.28
CA ILE A 171 -13.30 -9.54 0.45
C ILE A 171 -13.73 -9.69 1.92
N TYR A 172 -12.80 -9.44 2.84
CA TYR A 172 -13.16 -9.33 4.24
C TYR A 172 -12.64 -8.04 4.85
N THR A 173 -13.32 -7.56 5.86
CA THR A 173 -13.02 -6.32 6.57
C THR A 173 -12.65 -6.61 8.01
N GLN A 174 -11.71 -5.84 8.54
CA GLN A 174 -11.26 -5.96 9.92
C GLN A 174 -11.02 -4.59 10.53
N ILE A 175 -11.55 -4.36 11.72
CA ILE A 175 -11.18 -3.19 12.52
C ILE A 175 -9.73 -3.37 12.98
N ALA A 176 -8.92 -2.33 12.85
CA ALA A 176 -7.50 -2.34 13.21
C ALA A 176 -7.06 -0.99 13.79
N GLY A 177 -5.83 -0.91 14.26
CA GLY A 177 -5.24 0.27 14.85
C GLY A 177 -5.65 0.48 16.29
N THR A 178 -5.69 1.72 16.74
CA THR A 178 -5.80 2.12 18.15
C THR A 178 -6.92 1.40 18.93
N TYR A 179 -8.01 1.02 18.28
CA TYR A 179 -9.09 0.27 18.93
C TYR A 179 -8.63 -1.12 19.36
N VAL A 180 -7.96 -1.85 18.49
CA VAL A 180 -7.45 -3.21 18.79
C VAL A 180 -6.35 -3.12 19.86
N ASP A 181 -5.42 -2.18 19.68
CA ASP A 181 -4.33 -1.95 20.63
C ASP A 181 -4.87 -1.61 22.03
N GLN A 182 -5.97 -0.85 22.09
CA GLN A 182 -6.64 -0.52 23.35
C GLN A 182 -7.30 -1.75 23.97
N GLN A 183 -7.99 -2.59 23.19
CA GLN A 183 -8.61 -3.82 23.69
C GLN A 183 -7.56 -4.80 24.23
N GLU A 184 -6.46 -5.01 23.49
CA GLU A 184 -5.35 -5.83 23.94
C GLU A 184 -4.76 -5.31 25.25
N SER A 185 -4.52 -3.99 25.34
CA SER A 185 -4.02 -3.36 26.56
C SER A 185 -4.94 -3.56 27.76
N PHE A 186 -6.26 -3.46 27.58
CA PHE A 186 -7.22 -3.72 28.65
C PHE A 186 -7.27 -5.19 29.06
N ALA A 187 -7.13 -6.12 28.13
CA ALA A 187 -7.05 -7.55 28.41
C ALA A 187 -5.79 -7.88 29.24
N ASP A 188 -4.65 -7.29 28.86
CA ASP A 188 -3.39 -7.45 29.59
C ASP A 188 -3.47 -6.86 30.99
N LEU A 189 -4.05 -5.66 31.16
CA LEU A 189 -4.30 -5.04 32.46
C LEU A 189 -5.22 -5.90 33.32
N GLY A 190 -6.26 -6.51 32.76
CA GLY A 190 -7.14 -7.44 33.44
C GLY A 190 -6.39 -8.66 33.94
N THR A 191 -5.50 -9.22 33.13
CA THR A 191 -4.64 -10.36 33.51
C THR A 191 -3.68 -10.00 34.64
N LEU A 192 -3.03 -8.81 34.52
CA LEU A 192 -2.15 -8.30 35.59
C LEU A 192 -2.87 -8.06 36.88
N LEU A 193 -4.09 -7.49 36.84
CA LEU A 193 -4.91 -7.28 38.04
C LEU A 193 -5.25 -8.60 38.73
N LEU A 194 -5.64 -9.63 37.98
CA LEU A 194 -5.90 -10.95 38.49
C LEU A 194 -4.65 -11.54 39.17
N LEU A 195 -3.49 -11.40 38.56
CA LEU A 195 -2.20 -11.84 39.07
C LEU A 195 -1.84 -11.10 40.37
N ILE A 196 -2.06 -9.79 40.44
CA ILE A 196 -1.83 -8.96 41.64
C ILE A 196 -2.74 -9.45 42.80
N VAL A 197 -4.04 -9.65 42.52
CA VAL A 197 -4.98 -10.15 43.54
C VAL A 197 -4.54 -11.50 44.05
N LEU A 198 -4.10 -12.41 43.18
CA LEU A 198 -3.59 -13.73 43.56
C LEU A 198 -2.32 -13.61 44.39
N LEU A 199 -1.38 -12.74 44.04
CA LEU A 199 -0.18 -12.50 44.84
C LEU A 199 -0.51 -11.94 46.23
N ILE A 200 -1.40 -10.96 46.30
CA ILE A 200 -1.87 -10.39 47.58
C ILE A 200 -2.50 -11.50 48.44
N PHE A 201 -3.34 -12.35 47.83
CA PHE A 201 -3.96 -13.49 48.51
C PHE A 201 -2.92 -14.42 49.09
N ILE A 202 -1.87 -14.81 48.29
CA ILE A 202 -0.80 -15.70 48.74
C ILE A 202 -0.02 -15.09 49.91
N VAL A 203 0.34 -13.80 49.81
CA VAL A 203 1.06 -13.08 50.86
C VAL A 203 0.23 -13.02 52.14
N MET A 204 -1.06 -12.69 52.04
CA MET A 204 -1.96 -12.65 53.18
C MET A 204 -2.18 -14.03 53.80
N ALA A 205 -2.38 -15.07 52.96
CA ALA A 205 -2.52 -16.44 53.44
C ALA A 205 -1.26 -16.92 54.19
N SER A 206 -0.08 -16.54 53.71
CA SER A 206 1.19 -16.83 54.41
C SER A 206 1.34 -16.04 55.69
N GLN A 207 0.94 -14.76 55.71
CA GLN A 207 1.05 -13.88 56.87
C GLN A 207 0.10 -14.30 58.02
N PHE A 208 -1.13 -14.75 57.65
CA PHE A 208 -2.14 -15.15 58.64
C PHE A 208 -2.17 -16.67 58.91
N GLU A 209 -1.27 -17.44 58.29
CA GLU A 209 -1.22 -18.91 58.38
C GLU A 209 -2.60 -19.57 58.15
N SER A 210 -3.45 -18.94 57.34
CA SER A 210 -4.83 -19.37 57.09
C SER A 210 -5.29 -18.94 55.71
N LEU A 211 -5.93 -19.87 54.98
CA LEU A 211 -6.52 -19.61 53.66
C LEU A 211 -7.89 -18.91 53.75
N THR A 212 -8.53 -18.91 54.92
CA THR A 212 -9.87 -18.32 55.10
C THR A 212 -9.83 -16.84 55.45
N TYR A 213 -8.86 -16.38 56.23
CA TYR A 213 -8.77 -14.97 56.60
C TYR A 213 -8.63 -13.98 55.43
N PRO A 214 -7.86 -14.27 54.41
CA PRO A 214 -7.79 -13.38 53.24
C PRO A 214 -9.11 -13.15 52.51
N PHE A 215 -10.09 -14.04 52.64
CA PHE A 215 -11.43 -13.86 52.05
C PHE A 215 -12.37 -13.02 52.91
N ILE A 216 -12.04 -12.78 54.17
CA ILE A 216 -12.86 -11.98 55.08
C ILE A 216 -12.46 -10.52 55.06
N ILE A 217 -11.22 -10.24 54.64
CA ILE A 217 -10.65 -8.89 54.51
C ILE A 217 -10.89 -8.37 53.10
#